data_9a432de2252aa984dbccf2e9a2f1a8de
#
_entry.id   9a432de2252aa984dbccf2e9a2f1a8de
#
_cell.length_a   1.000
_cell.length_b   1.000
_cell.length_c   1.000
_cell.angle_alpha   90.00
_cell.angle_beta   90.00
_cell.angle_gamma   90.00
#
_symmetry.space_group_name_H-M   'P 1'
#
loop_
_entity.id
_entity.type
_entity.pdbx_description
1 polymer ?
#
loop_
_entity_poly.entity_id
_entity_poly.type
_entity_poly.pdbx_seq_one_letter_code
_entity_poly.pdbx_strand_id
1 'polypeptide(L)'
;MSEIPKTLPSSISRRHFLSALGFVCWQRKHLFHFLPLISSHPASQAKHAPPKANESGNISPEMATLVRQEFMQAWGGYKQHAWGHDELKPLSKSYHDWHSVSLCMTPVDALDTMILMGLDDEAAKAKDLILSHLSFNQDIFVKNFEITIRLLGGLLSSHQLTNDKGLLQLAEDLADRLLPVFSSPTGMPYVNVNLKTGAVRDEDTNPAEIGTLLLEFGTLSKLTGKPIYYDKAKKAVVEVYNRRSQIGLVGSGINVKTGAWTDKTSHIGGGIDSYYEYLLKGWLLFGDKDCEQMWQSSIAAVNKYLADETHNGLWYGQANMDTGTRTGTLFGALDAFFPGELALSGDLDRARRLEESCYKMWTTFGIEPEELDYAKMKVAYDGYDLRPEIIESAFYLHRFTNDQRYLEMGHTFFDSLVKYCRTDVAYAALKSVQTKQKRDRMESFFLAETLKYLYLLFAAPNTVDLTQVVFNTEAHPLRRSWASG
;
A
#
# COMPACT_ATOMS: atom_id res chain seq x y z
N MET A 1 23.52 -32.97 39.79
CA MET A 1 22.85 -32.24 40.89
C MET A 1 23.06 -30.77 40.59
N SER A 2 22.12 -29.96 40.26
CA SER A 2 20.67 -29.91 40.31
C SER A 2 20.17 -29.01 39.15
N GLU A 3 19.28 -29.49 38.49
CA GLU A 3 18.05 -29.06 37.78
C GLU A 3 17.82 -27.59 37.53
N ILE A 4 17.56 -27.33 36.23
CA ILE A 4 16.95 -26.14 35.66
C ILE A 4 15.40 -26.30 35.73
N PRO A 5 14.62 -25.30 36.08
CA PRO A 5 13.19 -25.33 35.81
C PRO A 5 12.85 -24.57 34.54
N LYS A 6 11.91 -25.17 33.81
CA LYS A 6 11.25 -24.79 32.57
C LYS A 6 10.21 -23.72 32.79
N THR A 7 10.03 -22.89 31.72
CA THR A 7 8.79 -22.36 31.16
C THR A 7 7.81 -21.58 32.05
N LEU A 8 7.54 -20.33 31.63
CA LEU A 8 6.37 -19.55 32.01
C LEU A 8 5.36 -19.54 30.85
N PRO A 9 4.05 -19.61 31.14
CA PRO A 9 3.00 -19.65 30.13
C PRO A 9 2.43 -18.27 29.81
N SER A 10 1.91 -18.19 28.60
CA SER A 10 1.09 -17.13 28.01
C SER A 10 -0.27 -16.97 28.72
N SER A 11 -0.85 -15.79 28.55
CA SER A 11 -2.26 -15.38 28.76
C SER A 11 -2.68 -14.94 30.16
N ILE A 12 -2.98 -13.62 30.27
CA ILE A 12 -3.95 -13.14 31.27
C ILE A 12 -4.96 -12.25 30.55
N SER A 13 -6.15 -12.84 30.42
CA SER A 13 -7.43 -12.16 30.16
C SER A 13 -7.87 -11.42 31.44
N ARG A 14 -8.35 -10.19 31.31
CA ARG A 14 -9.13 -9.56 32.39
C ARG A 14 -10.48 -9.14 31.88
N ARG A 15 -11.48 -9.87 32.36
CA ARG A 15 -12.91 -9.54 32.36
C ARG A 15 -13.30 -8.88 33.70
N HIS A 16 -14.25 -7.96 33.59
CA HIS A 16 -15.31 -7.58 34.53
C HIS A 16 -14.98 -6.73 35.76
N PHE A 17 -15.61 -5.57 35.79
CA PHE A 17 -16.39 -5.16 36.96
C PHE A 17 -17.64 -4.35 36.54
N LEU A 18 -18.81 -4.84 36.93
CA LEU A 18 -20.12 -4.23 36.87
C LEU A 18 -20.45 -3.63 38.26
N SER A 19 -21.14 -2.49 38.28
CA SER A 19 -22.30 -2.17 39.14
C SER A 19 -22.50 -0.65 39.14
N ALA A 20 -23.58 -0.10 38.76
CA ALA A 20 -24.99 -0.08 39.17
C ALA A 20 -25.33 1.15 40.02
N LEU A 21 -26.53 1.76 39.73
CA LEU A 21 -27.32 2.75 40.43
C LEU A 21 -27.01 4.23 40.10
N GLY A 22 -27.95 5.12 39.75
CA GLY A 22 -29.39 5.12 40.00
C GLY A 22 -30.10 6.23 39.23
N PHE A 23 -31.36 6.02 39.00
CA PHE A 23 -32.37 6.94 38.44
C PHE A 23 -32.59 8.18 39.30
N VAL A 24 -32.64 9.36 38.69
CA VAL A 24 -33.62 10.41 39.12
C VAL A 24 -34.12 11.18 37.90
N CYS A 25 -35.42 11.07 37.71
CA CYS A 25 -36.22 11.79 36.73
C CYS A 25 -36.62 13.15 37.34
N TRP A 26 -36.41 14.25 36.60
CA TRP A 26 -37.15 15.49 36.86
C TRP A 26 -37.45 16.22 35.56
N GLN A 27 -38.78 16.31 35.30
CA GLN A 27 -39.36 17.18 34.28
C GLN A 27 -39.35 18.63 34.76
N ARG A 28 -39.03 19.58 33.90
CA ARG A 28 -39.68 20.90 33.85
C ARG A 28 -39.68 21.51 32.45
N LYS A 29 -40.82 22.12 32.17
CA LYS A 29 -41.30 22.69 30.91
C LYS A 29 -40.74 24.11 30.63
N HIS A 30 -40.69 24.44 29.33
CA HIS A 30 -40.87 25.72 28.65
C HIS A 30 -39.95 26.90 28.96
N LEU A 31 -39.21 27.36 27.92
CA LEU A 31 -39.35 28.72 27.38
C LEU A 31 -38.69 28.78 25.98
N PHE A 32 -39.49 29.18 24.97
CA PHE A 32 -39.01 29.52 23.64
C PHE A 32 -38.21 30.83 23.70
N HIS A 33 -36.97 30.81 23.22
CA HIS A 33 -36.26 32.03 22.75
C HIS A 33 -35.78 31.80 21.35
N PHE A 34 -36.34 32.60 20.45
CA PHE A 34 -35.85 32.73 19.06
C PHE A 34 -34.43 33.33 19.10
N LEU A 35 -33.45 32.62 18.58
CA LEU A 35 -32.17 33.15 18.14
C LEU A 35 -32.05 33.02 16.63
N PRO A 36 -31.39 33.96 15.93
CA PRO A 36 -31.44 34.07 14.47
C PRO A 36 -30.68 32.92 13.80
N LEU A 37 -31.27 32.43 12.70
CA LEU A 37 -30.69 31.54 11.74
C LEU A 37 -29.35 32.10 11.24
N ILE A 38 -28.24 31.55 11.72
CA ILE A 38 -26.95 31.68 11.06
C ILE A 38 -27.03 30.77 9.82
N SER A 39 -27.14 31.39 8.67
CA SER A 39 -27.02 30.81 7.36
C SER A 39 -25.64 30.11 7.26
N SER A 40 -25.58 28.82 7.54
CA SER A 40 -24.45 28.00 7.15
C SER A 40 -24.49 27.85 5.62
N HIS A 41 -23.66 28.59 4.92
CA HIS A 41 -23.35 28.29 3.53
C HIS A 41 -22.80 26.85 3.49
N PRO A 42 -23.36 25.93 2.67
CA PRO A 42 -22.70 24.68 2.41
C PRO A 42 -21.34 25.02 1.72
N ALA A 43 -20.25 24.63 2.35
CA ALA A 43 -18.97 24.64 1.67
C ALA A 43 -19.14 23.86 0.36
N SER A 44 -18.99 24.56 -0.77
CA SER A 44 -18.98 23.97 -2.09
C SER A 44 -17.91 22.87 -2.08
N GLN A 45 -18.33 21.60 -2.05
CA GLN A 45 -17.44 20.49 -2.35
C GLN A 45 -17.09 20.62 -3.84
N ALA A 46 -15.98 21.29 -4.13
CA ALA A 46 -15.42 21.30 -5.45
C ALA A 46 -15.13 19.85 -5.82
N LYS A 47 -15.82 19.31 -6.83
CA LYS A 47 -15.49 18.02 -7.43
C LYS A 47 -14.15 18.21 -8.13
N HIS A 48 -13.06 17.85 -7.46
CA HIS A 48 -11.75 17.87 -8.05
C HIS A 48 -11.67 16.73 -9.08
N ALA A 49 -11.55 17.08 -10.35
CA ALA A 49 -11.15 16.12 -11.37
C ALA A 49 -9.65 15.82 -11.17
N PRO A 50 -9.20 14.59 -11.48
CA PRO A 50 -7.77 14.28 -11.43
C PRO A 50 -6.96 15.34 -12.20
N PRO A 51 -5.85 15.84 -11.65
CA PRO A 51 -5.02 16.82 -12.33
C PRO A 51 -4.39 16.17 -13.57
N LYS A 52 -4.11 16.99 -14.59
CA LYS A 52 -3.34 16.51 -15.74
C LYS A 52 -1.86 16.46 -15.35
N ALA A 53 -1.23 15.31 -15.58
CA ALA A 53 0.21 15.18 -15.41
C ALA A 53 0.95 16.12 -16.37
N ASN A 54 2.07 16.70 -15.92
CA ASN A 54 2.89 17.60 -16.73
C ASN A 54 3.84 16.78 -17.61
N GLU A 55 3.71 16.93 -18.93
CA GLU A 55 4.53 16.21 -19.92
C GLU A 55 5.92 16.81 -20.12
N SER A 56 6.16 18.06 -19.67
CA SER A 56 7.41 18.81 -19.87
C SER A 56 8.15 19.07 -18.56
N GLY A 57 8.03 18.19 -17.57
CA GLY A 57 8.57 18.38 -16.23
C GLY A 57 10.09 18.52 -16.17
N ASN A 58 10.59 19.15 -15.10
CA ASN A 58 12.00 19.11 -14.73
C ASN A 58 12.42 17.64 -14.55
N ILE A 59 13.62 17.31 -15.04
CA ILE A 59 14.20 15.97 -14.97
C ILE A 59 15.63 16.04 -14.45
N SER A 60 16.14 14.95 -13.92
CA SER A 60 17.54 14.81 -13.54
C SER A 60 18.11 13.50 -14.12
N PRO A 61 18.55 13.49 -15.40
CA PRO A 61 19.06 12.30 -16.06
C PRO A 61 20.25 11.67 -15.32
N GLU A 62 21.07 12.49 -14.68
CA GLU A 62 22.20 12.03 -13.86
C GLU A 62 21.69 11.20 -12.68
N MET A 63 20.68 11.70 -11.96
CA MET A 63 20.07 10.97 -10.84
C MET A 63 19.34 9.72 -11.29
N ALA A 64 18.60 9.77 -12.39
CA ALA A 64 17.98 8.57 -12.97
C ALA A 64 19.03 7.50 -13.29
N THR A 65 20.20 7.91 -13.81
CA THR A 65 21.33 7.02 -14.08
C THR A 65 21.89 6.42 -12.77
N LEU A 66 22.07 7.23 -11.72
CA LEU A 66 22.54 6.74 -10.42
C LEU A 66 21.54 5.75 -9.79
N VAL A 67 20.25 6.04 -9.82
CA VAL A 67 19.22 5.10 -9.33
C VAL A 67 19.26 3.78 -10.09
N ARG A 68 19.40 3.82 -11.43
CA ARG A 68 19.54 2.63 -12.26
C ARG A 68 20.82 1.84 -11.92
N GLN A 69 21.93 2.50 -11.57
CA GLN A 69 23.15 1.83 -11.12
C GLN A 69 22.95 1.13 -9.78
N GLU A 70 22.27 1.77 -8.83
CA GLU A 70 21.96 1.16 -7.52
C GLU A 70 20.94 0.03 -7.65
N PHE A 71 19.99 0.12 -8.60
CA PHE A 71 19.14 -1.02 -8.94
C PHE A 71 19.97 -2.20 -9.44
N MET A 72 20.90 -1.96 -10.35
CA MET A 72 21.79 -3.02 -10.90
C MET A 72 22.71 -3.61 -9.83
N GLN A 73 23.16 -2.82 -8.86
CA GLN A 73 23.95 -3.31 -7.72
C GLN A 73 23.10 -4.26 -6.85
N ALA A 74 21.87 -3.84 -6.47
CA ALA A 74 20.97 -4.67 -5.68
C ALA A 74 20.49 -5.93 -6.43
N TRP A 75 20.14 -5.79 -7.70
CA TRP A 75 19.77 -6.91 -8.58
C TRP A 75 20.94 -7.88 -8.79
N GLY A 76 22.16 -7.37 -8.94
CA GLY A 76 23.37 -8.18 -9.03
C GLY A 76 23.61 -9.03 -7.80
N GLY A 77 23.40 -8.45 -6.62
CA GLY A 77 23.45 -9.18 -5.34
C GLY A 77 22.38 -10.27 -5.23
N TYR A 78 21.14 -9.95 -5.65
CA TYR A 78 20.06 -10.93 -5.70
C TYR A 78 20.43 -12.10 -6.66
N LYS A 79 20.89 -11.80 -7.87
CA LYS A 79 21.30 -12.85 -8.84
C LYS A 79 22.40 -13.74 -8.30
N GLN A 80 23.37 -13.17 -7.59
CA GLN A 80 24.51 -13.93 -7.08
C GLN A 80 24.15 -14.85 -5.92
N HIS A 81 23.18 -14.46 -5.05
CA HIS A 81 22.97 -15.11 -3.76
C HIS A 81 21.54 -15.66 -3.53
N ALA A 82 20.57 -15.25 -4.37
CA ALA A 82 19.17 -15.59 -4.20
C ALA A 82 18.42 -15.90 -5.50
N TRP A 83 19.13 -16.18 -6.61
CA TRP A 83 18.50 -16.42 -7.91
C TRP A 83 17.48 -17.54 -7.89
N GLY A 84 16.24 -17.21 -8.23
CA GLY A 84 15.13 -18.16 -8.23
C GLY A 84 14.47 -18.34 -6.85
N HIS A 85 14.92 -17.62 -5.82
CA HIS A 85 14.32 -17.56 -4.50
C HIS A 85 13.47 -16.28 -4.32
N ASP A 86 12.67 -16.23 -3.26
CA ASP A 86 11.75 -15.12 -3.07
C ASP A 86 12.46 -13.82 -2.68
N GLU A 87 13.41 -13.85 -1.73
CA GLU A 87 14.07 -12.67 -1.22
C GLU A 87 15.57 -12.89 -0.95
N LEU A 88 16.34 -11.80 -1.10
CA LEU A 88 17.75 -11.77 -0.71
C LEU A 88 17.89 -11.42 0.77
N LYS A 89 18.79 -12.15 1.46
CA LYS A 89 19.34 -11.78 2.76
C LYS A 89 20.73 -11.18 2.57
N PRO A 90 20.85 -9.84 2.51
CA PRO A 90 22.05 -9.18 2.00
C PRO A 90 23.26 -9.23 2.92
N LEU A 91 23.07 -9.42 4.25
CA LEU A 91 24.18 -9.47 5.21
C LEU A 91 24.77 -10.87 5.29
N SER A 92 23.94 -11.91 5.30
CA SER A 92 24.38 -13.31 5.31
C SER A 92 24.70 -13.84 3.91
N LYS A 93 24.39 -13.08 2.85
CA LYS A 93 24.59 -13.51 1.45
C LYS A 93 23.88 -14.82 1.16
N SER A 94 22.62 -14.89 1.59
CA SER A 94 21.73 -16.05 1.45
C SER A 94 20.35 -15.60 1.03
N TYR A 95 19.36 -16.47 1.05
CA TYR A 95 18.01 -16.19 0.63
C TYR A 95 16.97 -16.51 1.72
N HIS A 96 15.77 -16.07 1.50
CA HIS A 96 14.57 -16.42 2.23
C HIS A 96 13.44 -16.71 1.24
N ASP A 97 12.78 -17.87 1.42
CA ASP A 97 11.55 -18.18 0.72
C ASP A 97 10.38 -18.02 1.71
N TRP A 98 9.29 -17.42 1.27
CA TRP A 98 8.11 -17.19 2.10
C TRP A 98 7.38 -18.49 2.47
N HIS A 99 7.57 -19.52 1.65
CA HIS A 99 6.95 -20.83 1.80
C HIS A 99 8.00 -21.94 1.70
N SER A 100 7.55 -23.20 1.76
CA SER A 100 8.42 -24.37 1.57
C SER A 100 8.98 -24.51 0.15
N VAL A 101 8.44 -23.71 -0.78
CA VAL A 101 8.89 -23.56 -2.17
C VAL A 101 8.93 -22.09 -2.51
N SER A 102 9.87 -21.68 -3.36
CA SER A 102 9.89 -20.31 -3.89
C SER A 102 8.74 -20.09 -4.86
N LEU A 103 8.18 -18.89 -4.82
CA LEU A 103 7.24 -18.35 -5.81
C LEU A 103 7.89 -17.31 -6.72
N CYS A 104 9.22 -17.22 -6.74
CA CYS A 104 9.98 -16.26 -7.54
C CYS A 104 9.54 -14.82 -7.28
N MET A 105 9.28 -14.44 -6.01
CA MET A 105 8.72 -13.14 -5.64
C MET A 105 9.50 -11.98 -6.24
N THR A 106 10.78 -11.86 -5.90
CA THR A 106 11.64 -10.76 -6.41
C THR A 106 11.74 -10.71 -7.94
N PRO A 107 11.92 -11.83 -8.68
CA PRO A 107 11.91 -11.78 -10.15
C PRO A 107 10.62 -11.25 -10.75
N VAL A 108 9.45 -11.65 -10.21
CA VAL A 108 8.15 -11.19 -10.72
C VAL A 108 7.93 -9.71 -10.37
N ASP A 109 8.20 -9.34 -9.13
CA ASP A 109 8.03 -7.99 -8.60
C ASP A 109 8.92 -6.95 -9.31
N ALA A 110 10.17 -7.33 -9.64
CA ALA A 110 11.14 -6.43 -10.25
C ALA A 110 11.07 -6.38 -11.80
N LEU A 111 10.30 -7.27 -12.46
CA LEU A 111 10.36 -7.42 -13.92
C LEU A 111 9.94 -6.15 -14.66
N ASP A 112 8.83 -5.55 -14.30
CA ASP A 112 8.35 -4.34 -14.95
C ASP A 112 9.25 -3.12 -14.64
N THR A 113 9.90 -3.08 -13.46
CA THR A 113 10.92 -2.07 -13.14
C THR A 113 12.10 -2.16 -14.10
N MET A 114 12.59 -3.38 -14.36
CA MET A 114 13.67 -3.58 -15.34
C MET A 114 13.28 -3.12 -16.74
N ILE A 115 12.05 -3.42 -17.18
CA ILE A 115 11.52 -2.99 -18.47
C ILE A 115 11.47 -1.45 -18.54
N LEU A 116 10.93 -0.79 -17.51
CA LEU A 116 10.85 0.67 -17.45
C LEU A 116 12.21 1.36 -17.40
N MET A 117 13.21 0.71 -16.80
CA MET A 117 14.58 1.20 -16.75
C MET A 117 15.39 0.90 -18.04
N GLY A 118 14.81 0.19 -19.03
CA GLY A 118 15.53 -0.23 -20.24
C GLY A 118 16.66 -1.23 -19.95
N LEU A 119 16.44 -2.14 -18.99
CA LEU A 119 17.37 -3.22 -18.62
C LEU A 119 16.99 -4.53 -19.34
N ASP A 120 16.89 -4.47 -20.67
CA ASP A 120 16.26 -5.51 -21.50
C ASP A 120 16.88 -6.90 -21.31
N ASP A 121 18.21 -7.01 -21.20
CA ASP A 121 18.92 -8.28 -20.99
C ASP A 121 18.57 -8.91 -19.62
N GLU A 122 18.43 -8.10 -18.60
CA GLU A 122 18.07 -8.56 -17.26
C GLU A 122 16.59 -8.92 -17.17
N ALA A 123 15.73 -8.12 -17.78
CA ALA A 123 14.30 -8.40 -17.90
C ALA A 123 14.06 -9.72 -18.66
N ALA A 124 14.79 -9.97 -19.74
CA ALA A 124 14.70 -11.22 -20.49
C ALA A 124 15.09 -12.43 -19.63
N LYS A 125 16.19 -12.37 -18.88
CA LYS A 125 16.64 -13.44 -17.97
C LYS A 125 15.63 -13.71 -16.86
N ALA A 126 15.09 -12.65 -16.23
CA ALA A 126 14.06 -12.77 -15.20
C ALA A 126 12.78 -13.40 -15.76
N LYS A 127 12.33 -12.96 -16.94
CA LYS A 127 11.17 -13.53 -17.62
C LYS A 127 11.36 -15.01 -17.95
N ASP A 128 12.54 -15.39 -18.50
CA ASP A 128 12.86 -16.79 -18.81
C ASP A 128 12.85 -17.66 -17.53
N LEU A 129 13.37 -17.15 -16.41
CA LEU A 129 13.30 -17.82 -15.11
C LEU A 129 11.83 -18.02 -14.69
N ILE A 130 11.02 -16.96 -14.72
CA ILE A 130 9.61 -17.02 -14.36
C ILE A 130 8.86 -18.05 -15.19
N LEU A 131 8.97 -17.98 -16.52
CA LEU A 131 8.23 -18.86 -17.43
C LEU A 131 8.69 -20.33 -17.35
N SER A 132 9.92 -20.60 -16.94
CA SER A 132 10.44 -21.96 -16.86
C SER A 132 10.32 -22.61 -15.48
N HIS A 133 10.22 -21.83 -14.40
CA HIS A 133 10.29 -22.37 -13.03
C HIS A 133 9.05 -22.09 -12.18
N LEU A 134 8.33 -20.96 -12.42
CA LEU A 134 7.19 -20.59 -11.58
C LEU A 134 5.98 -21.51 -11.85
N SER A 135 5.47 -22.10 -10.79
CA SER A 135 4.25 -22.92 -10.83
C SER A 135 3.45 -22.68 -9.56
N PHE A 136 2.16 -22.42 -9.73
CA PHE A 136 1.23 -22.22 -8.62
C PHE A 136 0.52 -23.52 -8.20
N ASN A 137 0.81 -24.67 -8.83
CA ASN A 137 0.28 -25.96 -8.41
C ASN A 137 1.02 -26.51 -7.19
N GLN A 138 1.00 -25.77 -6.09
CA GLN A 138 1.75 -26.03 -4.87
C GLN A 138 0.80 -26.25 -3.69
N ASP A 139 1.08 -27.27 -2.87
CA ASP A 139 0.31 -27.57 -1.65
C ASP A 139 0.78 -26.70 -0.48
N ILE A 140 0.59 -25.39 -0.63
CA ILE A 140 0.95 -24.37 0.35
C ILE A 140 -0.19 -23.40 0.55
N PHE A 141 -0.34 -22.88 1.77
CA PHE A 141 -1.21 -21.75 2.07
C PHE A 141 -0.45 -20.45 1.81
N VAL A 142 -1.07 -19.56 1.04
CA VAL A 142 -0.55 -18.23 0.76
C VAL A 142 -1.48 -17.16 1.30
N LYS A 143 -0.93 -16.01 1.67
CA LYS A 143 -1.70 -14.83 2.02
C LYS A 143 -2.22 -14.18 0.74
N ASN A 144 -3.55 -14.21 0.54
CA ASN A 144 -4.18 -13.74 -0.70
C ASN A 144 -3.77 -12.32 -1.08
N PHE A 145 -3.75 -11.39 -0.12
CA PHE A 145 -3.38 -10.00 -0.33
C PHE A 145 -1.99 -9.88 -0.95
N GLU A 146 -0.95 -10.37 -0.28
CA GLU A 146 0.44 -10.26 -0.73
C GLU A 146 0.69 -10.87 -2.11
N ILE A 147 0.10 -12.05 -2.34
CA ILE A 147 0.26 -12.77 -3.61
C ILE A 147 -0.46 -12.05 -4.75
N THR A 148 -1.59 -11.40 -4.45
CA THR A 148 -2.33 -10.63 -5.46
C THR A 148 -1.56 -9.39 -5.88
N ILE A 149 -1.13 -8.55 -4.95
CA ILE A 149 -0.50 -7.26 -5.29
C ILE A 149 0.85 -7.47 -5.99
N ARG A 150 1.66 -8.43 -5.54
CA ARG A 150 3.01 -8.71 -6.06
C ARG A 150 2.98 -9.59 -7.30
N LEU A 151 2.53 -10.84 -7.15
CA LEU A 151 2.65 -11.81 -8.25
C LEU A 151 1.59 -11.59 -9.33
N LEU A 152 0.32 -11.47 -8.97
CA LEU A 152 -0.72 -11.21 -9.98
C LEU A 152 -0.50 -9.84 -10.62
N GLY A 153 -0.23 -8.80 -9.83
CA GLY A 153 0.08 -7.46 -10.31
C GLY A 153 1.29 -7.43 -11.24
N GLY A 154 2.43 -7.99 -10.81
CA GLY A 154 3.67 -8.03 -11.58
C GLY A 154 3.55 -8.81 -12.89
N LEU A 155 2.86 -9.97 -12.89
CA LEU A 155 2.59 -10.75 -14.11
C LEU A 155 1.72 -9.98 -15.10
N LEU A 156 0.65 -9.32 -14.62
CA LEU A 156 -0.26 -8.53 -15.46
C LEU A 156 0.42 -7.30 -16.06
N SER A 157 1.17 -6.55 -15.23
CA SER A 157 1.95 -5.40 -15.68
C SER A 157 2.96 -5.80 -16.74
N SER A 158 3.76 -6.82 -16.45
CA SER A 158 4.79 -7.32 -17.37
C SER A 158 4.19 -7.87 -18.66
N HIS A 159 3.02 -8.55 -18.60
CA HIS A 159 2.27 -8.93 -19.79
C HIS A 159 1.87 -7.71 -20.63
N GLN A 160 1.28 -6.68 -20.00
CA GLN A 160 0.84 -5.48 -20.72
C GLN A 160 2.00 -4.66 -21.32
N LEU A 161 3.20 -4.75 -20.73
CA LEU A 161 4.39 -4.08 -21.26
C LEU A 161 5.05 -4.86 -22.41
N THR A 162 4.99 -6.20 -22.40
CA THR A 162 5.69 -7.07 -23.35
C THR A 162 4.80 -7.80 -24.35
N ASN A 163 3.49 -7.86 -24.13
CA ASN A 163 2.53 -8.72 -24.83
C ASN A 163 2.85 -10.24 -24.75
N ASP A 164 3.64 -10.67 -23.76
CA ASP A 164 3.98 -12.07 -23.55
C ASP A 164 2.79 -12.85 -22.99
N LYS A 165 2.26 -13.80 -23.77
CA LYS A 165 1.07 -14.60 -23.39
C LYS A 165 1.35 -15.60 -22.27
N GLY A 166 2.59 -16.04 -22.09
CA GLY A 166 2.97 -16.94 -20.99
C GLY A 166 2.78 -16.27 -19.62
N LEU A 167 3.09 -14.97 -19.50
CA LEU A 167 2.86 -14.21 -18.29
C LEU A 167 1.35 -14.08 -17.98
N LEU A 168 0.52 -13.83 -19.00
CA LEU A 168 -0.94 -13.79 -18.82
C LEU A 168 -1.52 -15.15 -18.39
N GLN A 169 -1.00 -16.24 -18.95
CA GLN A 169 -1.43 -17.60 -18.57
C GLN A 169 -1.08 -17.92 -17.12
N LEU A 170 0.11 -17.51 -16.65
CA LEU A 170 0.48 -17.64 -15.23
C LEU A 170 -0.42 -16.77 -14.34
N ALA A 171 -0.72 -15.53 -14.75
CA ALA A 171 -1.63 -14.65 -14.02
C ALA A 171 -3.02 -15.25 -13.89
N GLU A 172 -3.54 -15.87 -14.96
CA GLU A 172 -4.86 -16.52 -14.96
C GLU A 172 -4.88 -17.79 -14.09
N ASP A 173 -3.85 -18.66 -14.17
CA ASP A 173 -3.71 -19.84 -13.30
C ASP A 173 -3.66 -19.43 -11.82
N LEU A 174 -2.90 -18.38 -11.50
CA LEU A 174 -2.84 -17.87 -10.12
C LEU A 174 -4.22 -17.37 -9.65
N ALA A 175 -4.87 -16.52 -10.43
CA ALA A 175 -6.15 -15.93 -10.06
C ALA A 175 -7.24 -17.00 -9.88
N ASP A 176 -7.28 -18.04 -10.73
CA ASP A 176 -8.21 -19.16 -10.59
C ASP A 176 -8.00 -19.88 -9.26
N ARG A 177 -6.76 -20.04 -8.81
CA ARG A 177 -6.41 -20.66 -7.52
C ARG A 177 -6.71 -19.75 -6.31
N LEU A 178 -6.73 -18.43 -6.51
CA LEU A 178 -7.11 -17.47 -5.48
C LEU A 178 -8.63 -17.27 -5.35
N LEU A 179 -9.45 -17.54 -6.39
CA LEU A 179 -10.91 -17.34 -6.35
C LEU A 179 -11.63 -17.96 -5.14
N PRO A 180 -11.22 -19.13 -4.59
CA PRO A 180 -11.87 -19.69 -3.40
C PRO A 180 -11.89 -18.78 -2.17
N VAL A 181 -10.99 -17.78 -2.04
CA VAL A 181 -11.00 -16.83 -0.91
C VAL A 181 -12.33 -16.11 -0.76
N PHE A 182 -13.03 -15.83 -1.86
CA PHE A 182 -14.31 -15.13 -1.87
C PHE A 182 -15.51 -15.97 -1.46
N SER A 183 -15.31 -17.19 -0.93
CA SER A 183 -16.38 -18.10 -0.54
C SER A 183 -17.01 -17.81 0.83
N SER A 184 -16.59 -16.73 1.52
CA SER A 184 -17.21 -16.36 2.79
C SER A 184 -18.70 -16.00 2.62
N PRO A 185 -19.53 -16.09 3.67
CA PRO A 185 -20.95 -15.71 3.61
C PRO A 185 -21.19 -14.26 3.19
N THR A 186 -20.26 -13.36 3.49
CA THR A 186 -20.34 -11.94 3.10
C THR A 186 -19.82 -11.69 1.69
N GLY A 187 -18.99 -12.58 1.16
CA GLY A 187 -18.24 -12.39 -0.09
C GLY A 187 -16.93 -11.62 0.08
N MET A 188 -16.58 -11.17 1.28
CA MET A 188 -15.26 -10.67 1.61
C MET A 188 -14.26 -11.85 1.66
N PRO A 189 -13.00 -11.67 1.20
CA PRO A 189 -12.05 -12.77 1.10
C PRO A 189 -11.53 -13.23 2.46
N TYR A 190 -11.33 -14.55 2.60
CA TYR A 190 -10.49 -15.11 3.65
C TYR A 190 -9.03 -14.68 3.45
N VAL A 191 -8.25 -14.64 4.56
CA VAL A 191 -6.86 -14.19 4.52
C VAL A 191 -5.97 -15.14 3.70
N ASN A 192 -6.12 -16.45 3.92
CA ASN A 192 -5.24 -17.45 3.32
C ASN A 192 -6.01 -18.47 2.48
N VAL A 193 -5.35 -18.91 1.40
CA VAL A 193 -5.83 -20.00 0.52
C VAL A 193 -4.70 -20.97 0.21
N ASN A 194 -5.04 -22.25 0.14
CA ASN A 194 -4.13 -23.29 -0.35
C ASN A 194 -4.20 -23.33 -1.88
N LEU A 195 -3.09 -23.07 -2.55
CA LEU A 195 -3.03 -22.93 -4.00
C LEU A 195 -3.41 -24.24 -4.76
N LYS A 196 -3.21 -25.39 -4.15
CA LYS A 196 -3.53 -26.69 -4.78
C LYS A 196 -4.95 -27.14 -4.52
N THR A 197 -5.41 -27.00 -3.28
CA THR A 197 -6.69 -27.59 -2.84
C THR A 197 -7.85 -26.60 -2.85
N GLY A 198 -7.56 -25.28 -2.89
CA GLY A 198 -8.57 -24.23 -2.73
C GLY A 198 -9.10 -24.10 -1.29
N ALA A 199 -8.54 -24.82 -0.32
CA ALA A 199 -8.94 -24.69 1.08
C ALA A 199 -8.61 -23.28 1.59
N VAL A 200 -9.54 -22.67 2.34
CA VAL A 200 -9.40 -21.30 2.88
C VAL A 200 -9.35 -21.32 4.39
N ARG A 201 -8.69 -20.31 4.98
CA ARG A 201 -8.60 -20.13 6.44
C ARG A 201 -8.40 -18.68 6.82
N ASP A 202 -8.53 -18.41 8.12
CA ASP A 202 -8.35 -17.13 8.78
C ASP A 202 -9.38 -16.08 8.31
N GLU A 203 -10.32 -15.78 9.21
CA GLU A 203 -11.50 -14.98 8.94
C GLU A 203 -11.44 -13.56 9.50
N ASP A 204 -10.51 -13.30 10.42
CA ASP A 204 -10.26 -11.97 10.96
C ASP A 204 -9.17 -11.28 10.14
N THR A 205 -9.51 -10.14 9.57
CA THR A 205 -8.67 -9.40 8.64
C THR A 205 -8.96 -7.89 8.73
N ASN A 206 -8.60 -7.13 7.71
CA ASN A 206 -8.67 -5.67 7.67
C ASN A 206 -9.14 -5.17 6.29
N PRO A 207 -9.54 -3.88 6.16
CA PRO A 207 -10.00 -3.31 4.90
C PRO A 207 -9.01 -3.41 3.74
N ALA A 208 -7.71 -3.20 3.99
CA ALA A 208 -6.69 -3.28 2.95
C ALA A 208 -6.64 -4.69 2.32
N GLU A 209 -6.55 -5.73 3.13
CA GLU A 209 -6.51 -7.13 2.64
C GLU A 209 -7.79 -7.54 1.91
N ILE A 210 -8.93 -6.92 2.22
CA ILE A 210 -10.21 -7.19 1.54
C ILE A 210 -10.33 -6.41 0.23
N GLY A 211 -9.99 -5.12 0.25
CA GLY A 211 -10.27 -4.19 -0.85
C GLY A 211 -9.20 -4.12 -1.92
N THR A 212 -7.96 -4.44 -1.56
CA THR A 212 -6.78 -4.28 -2.42
C THR A 212 -6.58 -5.50 -3.33
N LEU A 213 -7.62 -5.82 -4.09
CA LEU A 213 -7.65 -6.93 -5.06
C LEU A 213 -8.27 -6.45 -6.39
N LEU A 214 -8.97 -5.30 -6.36
CA LEU A 214 -9.82 -4.88 -7.47
C LEU A 214 -9.03 -4.54 -8.73
N LEU A 215 -7.85 -3.93 -8.59
CA LEU A 215 -7.07 -3.50 -9.76
C LEU A 215 -6.51 -4.69 -10.52
N GLU A 216 -5.97 -5.69 -9.84
CA GLU A 216 -5.39 -6.91 -10.43
C GLU A 216 -6.46 -7.82 -11.01
N PHE A 217 -7.45 -8.20 -10.19
CA PHE A 217 -8.54 -9.04 -10.66
C PHE A 217 -9.38 -8.34 -11.76
N GLY A 218 -9.56 -7.04 -11.65
CA GLY A 218 -10.26 -6.25 -12.66
C GLY A 218 -9.48 -6.18 -13.98
N THR A 219 -8.18 -5.97 -13.93
CA THR A 219 -7.30 -5.99 -15.11
C THR A 219 -7.33 -7.35 -15.78
N LEU A 220 -7.19 -8.42 -14.99
CA LEU A 220 -7.29 -9.79 -15.52
C LEU A 220 -8.66 -10.04 -16.19
N SER A 221 -9.75 -9.59 -15.55
CA SER A 221 -11.11 -9.69 -16.11
C SER A 221 -11.21 -9.05 -17.49
N LYS A 222 -10.62 -7.87 -17.65
CA LYS A 222 -10.60 -7.14 -18.93
C LYS A 222 -9.75 -7.86 -19.98
N LEU A 223 -8.58 -8.37 -19.62
CA LEU A 223 -7.66 -9.05 -20.54
C LEU A 223 -8.19 -10.42 -21.00
N THR A 224 -8.88 -11.14 -20.13
CA THR A 224 -9.40 -12.48 -20.41
C THR A 224 -10.86 -12.53 -20.88
N GLY A 225 -11.61 -11.43 -20.68
CA GLY A 225 -13.04 -11.38 -20.93
C GLY A 225 -13.89 -12.15 -19.90
N LYS A 226 -13.30 -12.59 -18.77
CA LYS A 226 -13.99 -13.34 -17.71
C LYS A 226 -14.46 -12.40 -16.59
N PRO A 227 -15.76 -12.06 -16.49
CA PRO A 227 -16.25 -11.08 -15.52
C PRO A 227 -16.12 -11.53 -14.06
N ILE A 228 -16.02 -12.84 -13.81
CA ILE A 228 -15.96 -13.40 -12.45
C ILE A 228 -14.88 -12.76 -11.59
N TYR A 229 -13.72 -12.41 -12.15
CA TYR A 229 -12.61 -11.80 -11.44
C TYR A 229 -12.99 -10.41 -10.93
N TYR A 230 -13.48 -9.53 -11.83
CA TYR A 230 -13.93 -8.19 -11.44
C TYR A 230 -15.07 -8.24 -10.44
N ASP A 231 -16.08 -9.07 -10.71
CA ASP A 231 -17.31 -9.13 -9.90
C ASP A 231 -17.01 -9.53 -8.44
N LYS A 232 -16.08 -10.49 -8.23
CA LYS A 232 -15.70 -10.95 -6.90
C LYS A 232 -14.93 -9.89 -6.13
N ALA A 233 -13.91 -9.28 -6.74
CA ALA A 233 -13.11 -8.24 -6.11
C ALA A 233 -13.94 -6.96 -5.86
N LYS A 234 -14.78 -6.54 -6.82
CA LYS A 234 -15.69 -5.40 -6.66
C LYS A 234 -16.67 -5.62 -5.50
N LYS A 235 -17.25 -6.82 -5.40
CA LYS A 235 -18.14 -7.16 -4.29
C LYS A 235 -17.43 -6.99 -2.94
N ALA A 236 -16.19 -7.47 -2.82
CA ALA A 236 -15.42 -7.36 -1.57
C ALA A 236 -15.23 -5.90 -1.14
N VAL A 237 -14.85 -5.03 -2.07
CA VAL A 237 -14.71 -3.57 -1.82
C VAL A 237 -16.03 -2.96 -1.34
N VAL A 238 -17.13 -3.26 -2.03
CA VAL A 238 -18.48 -2.76 -1.70
C VAL A 238 -18.94 -3.25 -0.32
N GLU A 239 -18.63 -4.49 0.04
CA GLU A 239 -19.00 -5.04 1.34
C GLU A 239 -18.30 -4.32 2.52
N VAL A 240 -17.05 -3.93 2.37
CA VAL A 240 -16.37 -3.09 3.36
C VAL A 240 -17.02 -1.71 3.44
N TYR A 241 -17.26 -1.07 2.28
CA TYR A 241 -17.88 0.25 2.22
C TYR A 241 -19.27 0.29 2.87
N ASN A 242 -20.10 -0.74 2.64
CA ASN A 242 -21.44 -0.83 3.22
C ASN A 242 -21.45 -0.99 4.76
N ARG A 243 -20.31 -1.41 5.33
CA ARG A 243 -20.12 -1.56 6.79
C ARG A 243 -19.43 -0.38 7.47
N ARG A 244 -19.10 0.67 6.71
CA ARG A 244 -18.58 1.91 7.31
C ARG A 244 -19.55 2.47 8.34
N SER A 245 -19.03 3.24 9.27
CA SER A 245 -19.86 3.90 10.29
C SER A 245 -20.77 4.97 9.66
N GLN A 246 -21.72 5.47 10.46
CA GLN A 246 -22.61 6.55 10.03
C GLN A 246 -21.88 7.85 9.70
N ILE A 247 -20.66 8.05 10.23
CA ILE A 247 -19.82 9.21 9.91
C ILE A 247 -18.89 8.96 8.73
N GLY A 248 -18.93 7.76 8.11
CA GLY A 248 -18.22 7.42 6.87
C GLY A 248 -16.84 6.77 7.05
N LEU A 249 -16.39 6.53 8.28
CA LEU A 249 -15.10 5.87 8.56
C LEU A 249 -15.24 4.35 8.62
N VAL A 250 -14.14 3.63 8.31
CA VAL A 250 -13.97 2.18 8.49
C VAL A 250 -13.07 1.88 9.68
N GLY A 251 -13.21 0.70 10.28
CA GLY A 251 -12.32 0.21 11.34
C GLY A 251 -11.11 -0.53 10.78
N SER A 252 -10.14 -0.86 11.64
CA SER A 252 -8.90 -1.55 11.26
C SER A 252 -8.99 -3.09 11.33
N GLY A 253 -10.06 -3.65 11.92
CA GLY A 253 -10.25 -5.09 12.01
C GLY A 253 -11.69 -5.50 11.74
N ILE A 254 -11.90 -6.55 10.92
CA ILE A 254 -13.21 -7.06 10.53
C ILE A 254 -13.19 -8.58 10.36
N ASN A 255 -14.28 -9.25 10.77
CA ASN A 255 -14.45 -10.68 10.54
C ASN A 255 -15.25 -10.92 9.24
N VAL A 256 -14.67 -11.63 8.28
CA VAL A 256 -15.29 -11.81 6.94
C VAL A 256 -16.49 -12.75 6.93
N LYS A 257 -16.67 -13.60 7.93
CA LYS A 257 -17.86 -14.46 8.02
C LYS A 257 -19.07 -13.73 8.53
N THR A 258 -18.89 -12.90 9.56
CA THR A 258 -19.98 -12.18 10.23
C THR A 258 -20.20 -10.78 9.70
N GLY A 259 -19.14 -10.17 9.13
CA GLY A 259 -19.11 -8.77 8.73
C GLY A 259 -19.01 -7.80 9.92
N ALA A 260 -18.75 -8.30 11.12
CA ALA A 260 -18.61 -7.48 12.31
C ALA A 260 -17.22 -6.88 12.45
N TRP A 261 -17.12 -5.60 12.81
CA TRP A 261 -15.86 -4.97 13.15
C TRP A 261 -15.28 -5.56 14.44
N THR A 262 -14.03 -6.01 14.37
CA THR A 262 -13.26 -6.53 15.52
C THR A 262 -12.38 -5.45 16.15
N ASP A 263 -11.98 -4.44 15.34
CA ASP A 263 -11.32 -3.22 15.80
C ASP A 263 -11.96 -1.99 15.12
N LYS A 264 -12.34 -1.00 15.91
CA LYS A 264 -13.01 0.24 15.49
C LYS A 264 -12.07 1.45 15.41
N THR A 265 -10.77 1.23 15.48
CA THR A 265 -9.77 2.26 15.24
C THR A 265 -9.72 2.56 13.76
N SER A 266 -9.86 3.82 13.37
CA SER A 266 -9.76 4.30 11.99
C SER A 266 -8.49 5.13 11.82
N HIS A 267 -7.78 4.93 10.73
CA HIS A 267 -6.54 5.62 10.35
C HIS A 267 -6.33 5.50 8.83
N ILE A 268 -5.22 6.00 8.31
CA ILE A 268 -4.85 5.88 6.90
C ILE A 268 -3.68 4.94 6.64
N GLY A 269 -3.05 4.38 7.66
CA GLY A 269 -1.89 3.51 7.56
C GLY A 269 -2.24 2.03 7.44
N GLY A 270 -1.24 1.19 7.67
CA GLY A 270 -1.28 -0.25 7.43
C GLY A 270 -2.52 -0.97 7.95
N GLY A 271 -3.17 -1.75 7.08
CA GLY A 271 -4.44 -2.43 7.32
C GLY A 271 -5.68 -1.67 6.83
N ILE A 272 -5.59 -0.35 6.56
CA ILE A 272 -6.67 0.42 5.93
C ILE A 272 -6.19 1.10 4.64
N ASP A 273 -4.96 1.53 4.58
CA ASP A 273 -4.26 2.31 3.55
C ASP A 273 -4.76 2.06 2.11
N SER A 274 -4.37 0.96 1.54
CA SER A 274 -4.67 0.60 0.14
C SER A 274 -6.15 0.32 -0.14
N TYR A 275 -7.00 0.18 0.90
CA TYR A 275 -8.44 0.18 0.70
C TYR A 275 -8.93 1.51 0.12
N TYR A 276 -8.49 2.64 0.69
CA TYR A 276 -8.85 3.96 0.17
C TYR A 276 -8.22 4.20 -1.20
N GLU A 277 -6.98 3.83 -1.36
CA GLU A 277 -6.25 3.88 -2.63
C GLU A 277 -7.03 3.16 -3.75
N TYR A 278 -7.54 1.95 -3.50
CA TYR A 278 -8.25 1.17 -4.52
C TYR A 278 -9.65 1.68 -4.84
N LEU A 279 -10.27 2.46 -3.95
CA LEU A 279 -11.49 3.23 -4.29
C LEU A 279 -11.19 4.28 -5.36
N LEU A 280 -10.13 5.08 -5.18
CA LEU A 280 -9.72 6.08 -6.16
C LEU A 280 -9.21 5.43 -7.44
N LYS A 281 -8.25 4.52 -7.31
CA LYS A 281 -7.58 3.89 -8.46
C LYS A 281 -8.52 2.98 -9.26
N GLY A 282 -9.53 2.36 -8.64
CA GLY A 282 -10.60 1.63 -9.34
C GLY A 282 -11.46 2.54 -10.22
N TRP A 283 -11.79 3.75 -9.75
CA TRP A 283 -12.41 4.77 -10.59
C TRP A 283 -11.47 5.22 -11.72
N LEU A 284 -10.21 5.51 -11.42
CA LEU A 284 -9.26 5.99 -12.44
C LEU A 284 -8.97 4.95 -13.52
N LEU A 285 -8.81 3.68 -13.14
CA LEU A 285 -8.46 2.60 -14.08
C LEU A 285 -9.66 2.14 -14.92
N PHE A 286 -10.82 1.92 -14.30
CA PHE A 286 -11.98 1.30 -14.96
C PHE A 286 -13.08 2.29 -15.31
N GLY A 287 -13.02 3.55 -14.85
CA GLY A 287 -14.12 4.50 -14.96
C GLY A 287 -15.31 4.14 -14.08
N ASP A 288 -15.10 3.33 -13.04
CA ASP A 288 -16.15 2.80 -12.17
C ASP A 288 -16.76 3.90 -11.29
N LYS A 289 -18.04 4.20 -11.54
CA LYS A 289 -18.75 5.30 -10.85
C LYS A 289 -19.10 5.01 -9.40
N ASP A 290 -19.23 3.73 -9.02
CA ASP A 290 -19.43 3.38 -7.62
C ASP A 290 -18.13 3.62 -6.84
N CYS A 291 -16.97 3.26 -7.41
CA CYS A 291 -15.67 3.56 -6.83
C CYS A 291 -15.46 5.07 -6.67
N GLU A 292 -15.85 5.89 -7.69
CA GLU A 292 -15.82 7.34 -7.56
C GLU A 292 -16.65 7.85 -6.37
N GLN A 293 -17.88 7.37 -6.23
CA GLN A 293 -18.78 7.78 -5.13
C GLN A 293 -18.27 7.31 -3.76
N MET A 294 -17.78 6.07 -3.70
CA MET A 294 -17.19 5.50 -2.48
C MET A 294 -15.95 6.29 -2.07
N TRP A 295 -15.07 6.62 -3.01
CA TRP A 295 -13.91 7.47 -2.76
C TRP A 295 -14.33 8.85 -2.24
N GLN A 296 -15.18 9.57 -2.95
CA GLN A 296 -15.59 10.93 -2.59
C GLN A 296 -16.19 11.02 -1.18
N SER A 297 -17.01 10.04 -0.81
CA SER A 297 -17.60 10.02 0.54
C SER A 297 -16.59 9.62 1.62
N SER A 298 -15.68 8.69 1.32
CA SER A 298 -14.66 8.23 2.27
C SER A 298 -13.62 9.31 2.53
N ILE A 299 -13.09 9.96 1.48
CA ILE A 299 -12.07 11.01 1.64
C ILE A 299 -12.63 12.22 2.40
N ALA A 300 -13.90 12.56 2.24
CA ALA A 300 -14.55 13.62 3.01
C ALA A 300 -14.58 13.30 4.52
N ALA A 301 -14.86 12.04 4.89
CA ALA A 301 -14.84 11.59 6.27
C ALA A 301 -13.40 11.52 6.82
N VAL A 302 -12.47 10.96 6.07
CA VAL A 302 -11.04 10.88 6.42
C VAL A 302 -10.48 12.28 6.69
N ASN A 303 -10.67 13.23 5.77
CA ASN A 303 -10.19 14.60 5.93
C ASN A 303 -10.85 15.33 7.11
N LYS A 304 -12.09 14.99 7.45
CA LYS A 304 -12.81 15.63 8.56
C LYS A 304 -12.39 15.12 9.93
N TYR A 305 -12.15 13.82 10.07
CA TYR A 305 -12.02 13.17 11.38
C TYR A 305 -10.59 12.70 11.69
N LEU A 306 -9.78 12.41 10.65
CA LEU A 306 -8.42 11.91 10.83
C LEU A 306 -7.35 12.99 10.63
N ALA A 307 -7.61 14.02 9.82
CA ALA A 307 -6.68 15.13 9.65
C ALA A 307 -6.46 15.88 10.98
N ASP A 308 -5.21 16.26 11.25
CA ASP A 308 -4.78 16.90 12.49
C ASP A 308 -3.79 18.04 12.18
N GLU A 309 -4.27 19.27 12.34
CA GLU A 309 -3.48 20.49 12.18
C GLU A 309 -2.71 20.77 13.45
N THR A 310 -1.43 20.52 13.45
CA THR A 310 -0.55 20.74 14.60
C THR A 310 0.45 21.85 14.35
N HIS A 311 1.16 22.30 15.39
CA HIS A 311 2.28 23.23 15.24
C HIS A 311 3.47 22.62 14.45
N ASN A 312 3.48 21.28 14.29
CA ASN A 312 4.51 20.54 13.55
C ASN A 312 4.15 20.33 12.08
N GLY A 313 2.94 20.63 11.66
CA GLY A 313 2.42 20.43 10.30
C GLY A 313 1.07 19.76 10.27
N LEU A 314 0.61 19.41 9.06
CA LEU A 314 -0.57 18.60 8.85
C LEU A 314 -0.19 17.11 9.01
N TRP A 315 -0.94 16.38 9.80
CA TRP A 315 -0.83 14.94 10.00
C TRP A 315 -2.19 14.27 9.89
N TYR A 316 -2.21 12.95 9.86
CA TYR A 316 -3.42 12.15 9.97
C TYR A 316 -3.24 11.18 11.15
N GLY A 317 -4.06 11.33 12.18
CA GLY A 317 -3.98 10.45 13.35
C GLY A 317 -5.14 9.47 13.41
N GLN A 318 -5.16 8.69 14.47
CA GLN A 318 -6.16 7.64 14.68
C GLN A 318 -7.40 8.21 15.37
N ALA A 319 -8.58 7.68 15.00
CA ALA A 319 -9.85 8.03 15.63
C ALA A 319 -10.75 6.79 15.77
N ASN A 320 -11.73 6.87 16.68
CA ASN A 320 -12.79 5.86 16.73
C ASN A 320 -13.72 6.02 15.51
N MET A 321 -13.96 4.97 14.75
CA MET A 321 -14.75 5.02 13.52
C MET A 321 -16.19 5.48 13.72
N ASP A 322 -16.81 5.21 14.87
CA ASP A 322 -18.22 5.54 15.13
C ASP A 322 -18.41 7.00 15.58
N THR A 323 -17.44 7.55 16.33
CA THR A 323 -17.56 8.87 16.97
C THR A 323 -16.70 9.94 16.34
N GLY A 324 -15.64 9.57 15.61
CA GLY A 324 -14.61 10.48 15.10
C GLY A 324 -13.69 11.05 16.19
N THR A 325 -13.80 10.56 17.43
CA THR A 325 -12.95 11.02 18.53
C THR A 325 -11.52 10.54 18.32
N ARG A 326 -10.54 11.47 18.40
CA ARG A 326 -9.10 11.18 18.30
C ARG A 326 -8.68 10.16 19.36
N THR A 327 -8.03 9.07 18.96
CA THR A 327 -7.55 8.00 19.85
C THR A 327 -6.03 7.88 19.88
N GLY A 328 -5.34 8.43 18.88
CA GLY A 328 -3.88 8.36 18.80
C GLY A 328 -3.27 9.35 17.82
N THR A 329 -1.96 9.54 17.97
CA THR A 329 -1.12 10.45 17.17
C THR A 329 0.05 9.71 16.53
N LEU A 330 -0.14 8.44 16.17
CA LEU A 330 0.84 7.66 15.41
C LEU A 330 0.67 7.93 13.91
N PHE A 331 1.80 8.04 13.23
CA PHE A 331 1.92 8.17 11.79
C PHE A 331 3.20 7.46 11.37
N GLY A 332 3.15 6.65 10.34
CA GLY A 332 4.28 5.81 9.95
C GLY A 332 4.68 5.95 8.50
N ALA A 333 5.68 5.15 8.14
CA ALA A 333 6.16 5.05 6.77
C ALA A 333 5.04 4.65 5.81
N LEU A 334 4.18 3.69 6.19
CA LEU A 334 3.02 3.28 5.39
C LEU A 334 2.02 4.42 5.18
N ASP A 335 1.81 5.31 6.17
CA ASP A 335 0.91 6.46 6.03
C ASP A 335 1.41 7.48 4.98
N ALA A 336 2.71 7.47 4.65
CA ALA A 336 3.35 8.41 3.75
C ALA A 336 2.99 8.22 2.25
N PHE A 337 2.18 7.21 1.88
CA PHE A 337 1.56 7.11 0.55
C PHE A 337 0.48 8.17 0.33
N PHE A 338 -0.15 8.63 1.41
CA PHE A 338 -1.38 9.42 1.34
C PHE A 338 -1.22 10.81 0.70
N PRO A 339 -0.09 11.54 0.81
CA PRO A 339 0.15 12.72 -0.02
C PRO A 339 0.04 12.44 -1.52
N GLY A 340 0.58 11.31 -1.99
CA GLY A 340 0.47 10.86 -3.38
C GLY A 340 -0.98 10.62 -3.80
N GLU A 341 -1.76 9.99 -2.95
CA GLU A 341 -3.19 9.72 -3.15
C GLU A 341 -4.02 11.02 -3.20
N LEU A 342 -3.75 11.96 -2.29
CA LEU A 342 -4.36 13.29 -2.33
C LEU A 342 -3.99 14.05 -3.61
N ALA A 343 -2.73 13.98 -4.05
CA ALA A 343 -2.29 14.60 -5.30
C ALA A 343 -2.98 13.97 -6.51
N LEU A 344 -3.08 12.65 -6.54
CA LEU A 344 -3.75 11.89 -7.61
C LEU A 344 -5.26 12.23 -7.69
N SER A 345 -5.90 12.52 -6.54
CA SER A 345 -7.30 12.96 -6.47
C SER A 345 -7.52 14.45 -6.76
N GLY A 346 -6.43 15.25 -6.84
CA GLY A 346 -6.48 16.69 -7.13
C GLY A 346 -6.45 17.61 -5.92
N ASP A 347 -6.36 17.10 -4.68
CA ASP A 347 -6.20 17.90 -3.46
C ASP A 347 -4.72 18.25 -3.23
N LEU A 348 -4.16 19.05 -4.14
CA LEU A 348 -2.74 19.39 -4.15
C LEU A 348 -2.29 20.22 -2.94
N ASP A 349 -3.16 21.03 -2.36
CA ASP A 349 -2.81 21.83 -1.18
C ASP A 349 -2.53 20.92 0.03
N ARG A 350 -3.46 20.02 0.30
CA ARG A 350 -3.33 19.08 1.42
C ARG A 350 -2.19 18.09 1.18
N ALA A 351 -2.04 17.62 -0.07
CA ALA A 351 -0.94 16.74 -0.48
C ALA A 351 0.43 17.35 -0.19
N ARG A 352 0.66 18.60 -0.60
CA ARG A 352 1.93 19.33 -0.35
C ARG A 352 2.24 19.45 1.13
N ARG A 353 1.24 19.85 1.91
CA ARG A 353 1.40 20.06 3.36
C ARG A 353 1.69 18.78 4.13
N LEU A 354 1.06 17.68 3.72
CA LEU A 354 1.31 16.39 4.33
C LEU A 354 2.67 15.83 3.93
N GLU A 355 3.08 16.00 2.66
CA GLU A 355 4.41 15.58 2.21
C GLU A 355 5.55 16.34 2.93
N GLU A 356 5.37 17.62 3.22
CA GLU A 356 6.35 18.36 4.05
C GLU A 356 6.40 17.80 5.49
N SER A 357 5.31 17.29 6.03
CA SER A 357 5.32 16.59 7.33
C SER A 357 6.05 15.26 7.25
N CYS A 358 5.82 14.48 6.19
CA CYS A 358 6.55 13.22 5.93
C CYS A 358 8.06 13.49 5.74
N TYR A 359 8.42 14.53 4.96
CA TYR A 359 9.81 14.93 4.78
C TYR A 359 10.48 15.38 6.09
N LYS A 360 9.73 16.05 6.96
CA LYS A 360 10.19 16.41 8.31
C LYS A 360 10.44 15.14 9.15
N MET A 361 9.58 14.13 9.07
CA MET A 361 9.80 12.83 9.72
C MET A 361 11.09 12.19 9.21
N TRP A 362 11.31 12.13 7.89
CA TRP A 362 12.54 11.61 7.29
C TRP A 362 13.79 12.33 7.77
N THR A 363 13.82 13.67 7.64
CA THR A 363 15.01 14.47 7.91
C THR A 363 15.36 14.56 9.41
N THR A 364 14.38 14.43 10.30
CA THR A 364 14.60 14.43 11.75
C THR A 364 15.50 13.27 12.18
N PHE A 365 15.37 12.12 11.54
CA PHE A 365 16.17 10.93 11.86
C PHE A 365 17.18 10.56 10.77
N GLY A 366 17.19 11.31 9.64
CA GLY A 366 18.03 11.05 8.47
C GLY A 366 17.53 9.93 7.57
N ILE A 367 16.54 9.19 8.01
CA ILE A 367 15.68 8.23 7.29
C ILE A 367 14.46 7.99 8.18
N GLU A 368 13.28 7.81 7.59
CA GLU A 368 12.03 7.71 8.35
C GLU A 368 11.95 6.45 9.22
N PRO A 369 11.33 6.51 10.41
CA PRO A 369 10.98 5.33 11.19
C PRO A 369 9.70 4.68 10.66
N GLU A 370 9.49 3.38 10.96
CA GLU A 370 8.22 2.70 10.68
C GLU A 370 7.02 3.38 11.35
N GLU A 371 7.19 3.94 12.57
CA GLU A 371 6.15 4.73 13.23
C GLU A 371 6.72 5.87 14.09
N LEU A 372 6.03 7.00 14.05
CA LEU A 372 6.30 8.23 14.80
C LEU A 372 5.05 8.67 15.56
N ASP A 373 5.19 9.04 16.85
CA ASP A 373 4.22 9.89 17.54
C ASP A 373 4.46 11.35 17.09
N TYR A 374 3.66 11.82 16.13
CA TYR A 374 3.86 13.15 15.52
C TYR A 374 3.56 14.31 16.48
N ALA A 375 2.74 14.12 17.49
CA ALA A 375 2.47 15.17 18.48
C ALA A 375 3.70 15.44 19.35
N LYS A 376 4.52 14.42 19.59
CA LYS A 376 5.74 14.50 20.39
C LYS A 376 7.02 14.50 19.53
N MET A 377 6.91 14.28 18.21
CA MET A 377 8.02 14.04 17.28
C MET A 377 9.00 12.97 17.82
N LYS A 378 8.42 11.86 18.30
CA LYS A 378 9.18 10.78 18.94
C LYS A 378 8.90 9.45 18.24
N VAL A 379 9.97 8.71 17.96
CA VAL A 379 9.88 7.36 17.37
C VAL A 379 9.07 6.44 18.27
N ALA A 380 8.06 5.79 17.69
CA ALA A 380 7.25 4.76 18.32
C ALA A 380 7.73 3.37 17.92
N TYR A 381 8.03 3.14 16.64
CA TYR A 381 8.66 1.92 16.13
C TYR A 381 9.90 2.27 15.30
N ASP A 382 11.07 1.82 15.74
CA ASP A 382 12.40 2.30 15.33
C ASP A 382 13.00 1.53 14.13
N GLY A 383 12.22 0.80 13.34
CA GLY A 383 12.67 0.13 12.13
C GLY A 383 12.57 1.02 10.89
N TYR A 384 13.12 0.52 9.77
CA TYR A 384 12.86 0.99 8.41
C TYR A 384 13.06 -0.16 7.43
N ASP A 385 12.01 -0.59 6.78
CA ASP A 385 12.03 -1.77 5.91
C ASP A 385 12.19 -1.43 4.42
N LEU A 386 12.97 -0.41 4.08
CA LEU A 386 13.25 0.05 2.71
C LEU A 386 12.00 0.62 1.98
N ARG A 387 11.13 1.26 2.71
CA ARG A 387 9.80 1.73 2.33
C ARG A 387 9.78 2.68 1.13
N PRO A 388 8.78 2.55 0.21
CA PRO A 388 8.62 3.40 -0.98
C PRO A 388 7.69 4.61 -0.78
N GLU A 389 6.78 4.63 0.18
CA GLU A 389 5.55 5.40 0.19
C GLU A 389 5.78 6.92 0.13
N ILE A 390 6.75 7.44 0.86
CA ILE A 390 7.12 8.86 0.80
C ILE A 390 7.71 9.24 -0.58
N ILE A 391 8.41 8.30 -1.22
CA ILE A 391 9.03 8.49 -2.53
C ILE A 391 7.95 8.47 -3.62
N GLU A 392 6.98 7.56 -3.51
CA GLU A 392 5.77 7.53 -4.34
C GLU A 392 5.04 8.87 -4.28
N SER A 393 4.82 9.40 -3.07
CA SER A 393 4.16 10.69 -2.85
C SER A 393 4.92 11.84 -3.50
N ALA A 394 6.24 11.91 -3.34
CA ALA A 394 7.09 12.90 -4.02
C ALA A 394 7.02 12.77 -5.54
N PHE A 395 6.99 11.53 -6.09
CA PHE A 395 6.82 11.29 -7.52
C PHE A 395 5.49 11.85 -8.04
N TYR A 396 4.35 11.53 -7.43
CA TYR A 396 3.05 12.05 -7.86
C TYR A 396 2.98 13.57 -7.73
N LEU A 397 3.44 14.15 -6.62
CA LEU A 397 3.47 15.59 -6.44
C LEU A 397 4.33 16.30 -7.48
N HIS A 398 5.51 15.76 -7.80
CA HIS A 398 6.35 16.30 -8.89
C HIS A 398 5.61 16.23 -10.24
N ARG A 399 5.01 15.09 -10.58
CA ARG A 399 4.33 14.90 -11.87
C ARG A 399 3.13 15.83 -12.06
N PHE A 400 2.42 16.19 -10.99
CA PHE A 400 1.25 17.06 -11.09
C PHE A 400 1.56 18.56 -10.89
N THR A 401 2.66 18.90 -10.23
CA THR A 401 3.00 20.31 -9.91
C THR A 401 4.20 20.83 -10.68
N ASN A 402 5.09 19.98 -11.15
CA ASN A 402 6.41 20.31 -11.70
C ASN A 402 7.29 21.13 -10.73
N ASP A 403 7.06 20.97 -9.42
CA ASP A 403 7.82 21.70 -8.40
C ASP A 403 9.16 20.99 -8.17
N GLN A 404 10.25 21.77 -8.28
CA GLN A 404 11.63 21.32 -8.05
C GLN A 404 11.85 20.77 -6.63
N ARG A 405 11.04 21.19 -5.68
CA ARG A 405 11.08 20.75 -4.28
C ARG A 405 11.07 19.23 -4.14
N TYR A 406 10.27 18.55 -4.95
CA TYR A 406 10.15 17.08 -4.87
C TYR A 406 11.37 16.34 -5.44
N LEU A 407 12.07 16.94 -6.41
CA LEU A 407 13.37 16.41 -6.84
C LEU A 407 14.42 16.56 -5.73
N GLU A 408 14.42 17.69 -4.99
CA GLU A 408 15.32 17.89 -3.84
C GLU A 408 15.02 16.88 -2.71
N MET A 409 13.75 16.59 -2.45
CA MET A 409 13.35 15.54 -1.52
C MET A 409 13.86 14.17 -2.00
N GLY A 410 13.67 13.84 -3.28
CA GLY A 410 14.16 12.61 -3.89
C GLY A 410 15.68 12.44 -3.78
N HIS A 411 16.46 13.51 -3.96
CA HIS A 411 17.91 13.49 -3.71
C HIS A 411 18.21 13.12 -2.25
N THR A 412 17.50 13.72 -1.30
CA THR A 412 17.67 13.41 0.14
C THR A 412 17.33 11.96 0.45
N PHE A 413 16.26 11.43 -0.14
CA PHE A 413 15.85 10.03 0.04
C PHE A 413 16.91 9.07 -0.52
N PHE A 414 17.36 9.32 -1.75
CA PHE A 414 18.40 8.52 -2.40
C PHE A 414 19.71 8.52 -1.60
N ASP A 415 20.20 9.69 -1.19
CA ASP A 415 21.44 9.80 -0.42
C ASP A 415 21.35 9.07 0.92
N SER A 416 20.18 9.16 1.59
CA SER A 416 19.93 8.43 2.85
C SER A 416 19.93 6.93 2.67
N LEU A 417 19.28 6.41 1.62
CA LEU A 417 19.27 4.99 1.27
C LEU A 417 20.69 4.48 1.01
N VAL A 418 21.46 5.17 0.16
CA VAL A 418 22.84 4.81 -0.15
C VAL A 418 23.71 4.85 1.12
N LYS A 419 23.56 5.88 1.92
CA LYS A 419 24.37 6.09 3.13
C LYS A 419 24.11 5.06 4.22
N TYR A 420 22.84 4.72 4.46
CA TYR A 420 22.45 3.95 5.64
C TYR A 420 22.07 2.50 5.36
N CYS A 421 21.50 2.23 4.17
CA CYS A 421 20.96 0.91 3.83
C CYS A 421 21.87 0.08 2.92
N ARG A 422 22.73 0.71 2.09
CA ARG A 422 23.61 0.00 1.16
C ARG A 422 24.58 -0.92 1.88
N THR A 423 24.80 -2.12 1.32
CA THR A 423 25.79 -3.11 1.77
C THR A 423 26.82 -3.38 0.65
N ASP A 424 27.75 -4.29 0.87
CA ASP A 424 28.71 -4.73 -0.15
C ASP A 424 28.03 -5.49 -1.32
N VAL A 425 26.86 -6.08 -1.11
CA VAL A 425 26.16 -6.86 -2.16
C VAL A 425 24.84 -6.23 -2.63
N ALA A 426 24.10 -5.52 -1.76
CA ALA A 426 22.79 -4.99 -2.07
C ALA A 426 22.37 -3.89 -1.09
N TYR A 427 21.11 -3.90 -0.64
CA TYR A 427 20.57 -3.02 0.39
C TYR A 427 19.99 -3.84 1.53
N ALA A 428 19.98 -3.28 2.73
CA ALA A 428 19.44 -3.94 3.92
C ALA A 428 18.50 -2.99 4.67
N ALA A 429 17.38 -3.50 5.12
CA ALA A 429 16.49 -2.85 6.07
C ALA A 429 17.24 -2.43 7.33
N LEU A 430 16.71 -1.48 8.09
CA LEU A 430 17.26 -1.06 9.37
C LEU A 430 16.45 -1.64 10.54
N LYS A 431 17.13 -2.12 11.55
CA LYS A 431 16.52 -2.45 12.85
C LYS A 431 16.18 -1.19 13.61
N SER A 432 16.95 -0.14 13.40
CA SER A 432 16.84 1.12 14.13
C SER A 432 17.31 2.28 13.25
N VAL A 433 16.41 3.25 13.04
CA VAL A 433 16.75 4.51 12.36
C VAL A 433 17.60 5.42 13.22
N GLN A 434 17.65 5.21 14.54
CA GLN A 434 18.48 6.00 15.45
C GLN A 434 19.93 5.51 15.43
N THR A 435 20.16 4.19 15.51
CA THR A 435 21.51 3.61 15.52
C THR A 435 22.04 3.23 14.14
N LYS A 436 21.19 3.18 13.12
CA LYS A 436 21.47 2.72 11.76
C LYS A 436 21.89 1.24 11.69
N GLN A 437 21.55 0.45 12.71
CA GLN A 437 21.82 -0.99 12.71
C GLN A 437 21.00 -1.67 11.62
N LYS A 438 21.67 -2.40 10.72
CA LYS A 438 21.02 -3.10 9.61
C LYS A 438 20.35 -4.41 10.06
N ARG A 439 19.29 -4.78 9.34
CA ARG A 439 18.58 -6.06 9.43
C ARG A 439 18.95 -6.88 8.19
N ASP A 440 19.10 -8.19 8.33
CA ASP A 440 19.42 -9.09 7.21
C ASP A 440 18.18 -9.41 6.37
N ARG A 441 17.65 -8.36 5.71
CA ARG A 441 16.43 -8.42 4.89
C ARG A 441 16.46 -7.36 3.81
N MET A 442 16.09 -7.75 2.59
CA MET A 442 15.78 -6.87 1.46
C MET A 442 14.48 -7.39 0.85
N GLU A 443 13.41 -6.66 1.10
CA GLU A 443 12.08 -6.95 0.57
C GLU A 443 12.06 -6.84 -0.96
N SER A 444 11.20 -7.62 -1.63
CA SER A 444 11.04 -7.56 -3.10
C SER A 444 10.59 -6.17 -3.56
N PHE A 445 9.74 -5.48 -2.78
CA PHE A 445 9.26 -4.14 -3.10
C PHE A 445 10.37 -3.07 -3.15
N PHE A 446 11.53 -3.30 -2.57
CA PHE A 446 12.65 -2.37 -2.74
C PHE A 446 13.01 -2.18 -4.21
N LEU A 447 13.02 -3.28 -4.98
CA LEU A 447 13.25 -3.26 -6.43
C LEU A 447 11.97 -2.91 -7.21
N ALA A 448 10.84 -3.39 -6.74
CA ALA A 448 9.54 -3.19 -7.40
C ALA A 448 9.01 -1.76 -7.28
N GLU A 449 9.23 -1.10 -6.13
CA GLU A 449 8.62 0.17 -5.78
C GLU A 449 9.66 1.26 -5.48
N THR A 450 10.46 1.09 -4.41
CA THR A 450 11.33 2.14 -3.89
C THR A 450 12.28 2.67 -4.96
N LEU A 451 13.01 1.79 -5.64
CA LEU A 451 13.90 2.18 -6.72
C LEU A 451 13.15 2.54 -8.01
N LYS A 452 11.97 1.99 -8.25
CA LYS A 452 11.12 2.36 -9.39
C LYS A 452 10.64 3.81 -9.25
N TYR A 453 10.04 4.17 -8.12
CA TYR A 453 9.56 5.54 -7.89
C TYR A 453 10.69 6.55 -7.88
N LEU A 454 11.84 6.23 -7.26
CA LEU A 454 13.04 7.08 -7.37
C LEU A 454 13.48 7.28 -8.83
N TYR A 455 13.52 6.22 -9.62
CA TYR A 455 13.88 6.31 -11.04
C TYR A 455 12.87 7.19 -11.80
N LEU A 456 11.58 6.94 -11.63
CA LEU A 456 10.50 7.66 -12.31
C LEU A 456 10.41 9.13 -11.89
N LEU A 457 10.79 9.45 -10.67
CA LEU A 457 10.86 10.82 -10.17
C LEU A 457 11.90 11.65 -10.96
N PHE A 458 13.03 11.05 -11.32
CA PHE A 458 14.13 11.73 -12.01
C PHE A 458 14.15 11.50 -13.54
N ALA A 459 13.51 10.45 -14.02
CA ALA A 459 13.47 10.08 -15.42
C ALA A 459 12.56 11.00 -16.25
N ALA A 460 12.69 10.90 -17.57
CA ALA A 460 11.83 11.65 -18.49
C ALA A 460 10.33 11.31 -18.26
N PRO A 461 9.43 12.30 -18.27
CA PRO A 461 8.00 12.09 -18.00
C PRO A 461 7.31 11.04 -18.90
N ASN A 462 7.78 10.88 -20.12
CA ASN A 462 7.28 9.90 -21.08
C ASN A 462 7.74 8.45 -20.79
N THR A 463 8.56 8.22 -19.77
CA THR A 463 8.88 6.84 -19.31
C THR A 463 7.60 6.12 -18.86
N VAL A 464 6.68 6.84 -18.21
CA VAL A 464 5.34 6.35 -17.86
C VAL A 464 4.32 7.47 -18.10
N ASP A 465 3.34 7.20 -18.95
CA ASP A 465 2.22 8.11 -19.19
C ASP A 465 1.08 7.85 -18.19
N LEU A 466 0.98 8.70 -17.15
CA LEU A 466 -0.05 8.62 -16.12
C LEU A 466 -1.48 8.83 -16.63
N THR A 467 -1.67 9.26 -17.89
CA THR A 467 -3.00 9.28 -18.53
C THR A 467 -3.43 7.90 -19.02
N GLN A 468 -2.48 6.98 -19.22
CA GLN A 468 -2.69 5.65 -19.77
C GLN A 468 -2.50 4.52 -18.75
N VAL A 469 -1.85 4.79 -17.63
CA VAL A 469 -1.60 3.79 -16.59
C VAL A 469 -2.07 4.24 -15.22
N VAL A 470 -2.38 3.26 -14.38
CA VAL A 470 -2.58 3.41 -12.93
C VAL A 470 -1.67 2.41 -12.27
N PHE A 471 -0.86 2.85 -11.31
CA PHE A 471 -0.07 1.93 -10.48
C PHE A 471 -0.95 1.25 -9.45
N ASN A 472 -0.78 -0.06 -9.26
CA ASN A 472 -1.35 -0.74 -8.10
C ASN A 472 -0.58 -0.37 -6.83
N THR A 473 -0.94 -0.94 -5.68
CA THR A 473 -0.29 -0.65 -4.40
C THR A 473 1.15 -1.19 -4.29
N GLU A 474 1.58 -2.05 -5.22
CA GLU A 474 2.97 -2.58 -5.33
C GLU A 474 3.72 -1.93 -6.51
N ALA A 475 3.27 -0.74 -6.94
CA ALA A 475 3.84 0.03 -8.05
C ALA A 475 3.87 -0.69 -9.41
N HIS A 476 3.03 -1.67 -9.64
CA HIS A 476 2.88 -2.28 -10.97
C HIS A 476 2.01 -1.41 -11.87
N PRO A 477 2.50 -0.89 -13.02
CA PRO A 477 1.72 -0.06 -13.93
C PRO A 477 0.69 -0.90 -14.71
N LEU A 478 -0.59 -0.67 -14.46
CA LEU A 478 -1.71 -1.30 -15.14
C LEU A 478 -2.28 -0.35 -16.19
N ARG A 479 -2.34 -0.79 -17.45
CA ARG A 479 -2.79 0.05 -18.57
C ARG A 479 -4.31 0.14 -18.64
N ARG A 480 -4.81 1.32 -18.98
CA ARG A 480 -6.25 1.60 -19.24
C ARG A 480 -6.74 1.09 -20.60
N SER A 481 -5.84 0.71 -21.50
CA SER A 481 -6.19 0.16 -22.81
C SER A 481 -6.42 -1.35 -22.72
N TRP A 482 -7.63 -1.77 -23.11
CA TRP A 482 -8.06 -3.17 -23.10
C TRP A 482 -8.10 -3.77 -24.50
N ALA A 483 -7.54 -3.10 -25.50
CA ALA A 483 -7.47 -3.63 -26.85
C ALA A 483 -6.59 -4.90 -26.82
N SER A 484 -7.22 -6.03 -27.10
CA SER A 484 -6.50 -7.23 -27.52
C SER A 484 -5.73 -6.88 -28.79
N GLY A 485 -4.41 -6.91 -28.72
CA GLY A 485 -3.56 -6.78 -29.89
C GLY A 485 -3.81 -7.89 -30.89
#